data_fca04982b6c226794e8e0ad8a407ed25
#
_entry.id   fca04982b6c226794e8e0ad8a407ed25
#
_cell.length_a   1.000
_cell.length_b   1.000
_cell.length_c   1.000
_cell.angle_alpha   90.00
_cell.angle_beta   90.00
_cell.angle_gamma   90.00
#
_symmetry.space_group_name_H-M   'P 1'
#
loop_
_entity.id
_entity.type
_entity.pdbx_description
1 polymer ?
#
loop_
_entity_poly.entity_id
_entity_poly.type
_entity_poly.pdbx_seq_one_letter_code
_entity_poly.pdbx_strand_id
1 'polypeptide(L)'
;MYKVKFTGQFKKDLKLAKKQGKNLDTLFNVIKVLEKGEKLDDKYRDHSLSGKYKGTRECHIEPDWLLVYEIIDNVLVLVLYRLGLHSELF
;
A
#
# COMPACT_ATOMS: atom_id res chain seq x y z
N MET A 1 -3.57 16.81 -4.30
CA MET A 1 -3.72 15.65 -3.40
C MET A 1 -4.50 14.55 -4.11
N TYR A 2 -4.07 13.31 -3.96
CA TYR A 2 -4.75 12.18 -4.60
C TYR A 2 -6.01 11.79 -3.84
N LYS A 3 -7.05 11.37 -4.58
CA LYS A 3 -8.23 10.76 -3.97
C LYS A 3 -7.91 9.28 -3.69
N VAL A 4 -8.09 8.85 -2.45
CA VAL A 4 -7.78 7.48 -2.04
C VAL A 4 -8.96 6.56 -2.31
N LYS A 5 -8.71 5.44 -2.99
CA LYS A 5 -9.71 4.38 -3.22
C LYS A 5 -9.19 3.06 -2.69
N PHE A 6 -10.09 2.23 -2.19
CA PHE A 6 -9.76 0.93 -1.62
C PHE A 6 -10.42 -0.17 -2.44
N THR A 7 -9.68 -1.25 -2.71
CA THR A 7 -10.30 -2.46 -3.26
C THR A 7 -11.03 -3.20 -2.13
N GLY A 8 -11.98 -4.05 -2.50
CA GLY A 8 -12.64 -4.92 -1.51
C GLY A 8 -11.65 -5.84 -0.83
N GLN A 9 -10.65 -6.32 -1.55
CA GLN A 9 -9.61 -7.18 -0.97
C GLN A 9 -8.75 -6.40 0.05
N PHE A 10 -8.41 -5.15 -0.25
CA PHE A 10 -7.66 -4.32 0.72
C PHE A 10 -8.44 -4.17 2.02
N LYS A 11 -9.76 -3.96 1.94
CA LYS A 11 -10.59 -3.82 3.15
C LYS A 11 -10.55 -5.08 4.00
N LYS A 12 -10.58 -6.26 3.37
CA LYS A 12 -10.44 -7.54 4.07
C LYS A 12 -9.06 -7.69 4.69
N ASP A 13 -8.02 -7.32 3.93
CA ASP A 13 -6.64 -7.35 4.40
C ASP A 13 -6.46 -6.47 5.63
N LEU A 14 -7.09 -5.28 5.63
CA LEU A 14 -7.00 -4.34 6.74
C LEU A 14 -7.65 -4.90 8.01
N LYS A 15 -8.80 -5.56 7.88
CA LYS A 15 -9.46 -6.22 9.00
C LYS A 15 -8.57 -7.30 9.61
N LEU A 16 -7.94 -8.10 8.75
CA LEU A 16 -7.03 -9.15 9.20
C LEU A 16 -5.82 -8.55 9.92
N ALA A 17 -5.23 -7.50 9.38
CA ALA A 17 -4.10 -6.82 10.01
C ALA A 17 -4.47 -6.30 11.41
N LYS A 18 -5.66 -5.74 11.56
CA LYS A 18 -6.16 -5.28 12.84
C LYS A 18 -6.27 -6.43 13.85
N LYS A 19 -6.79 -7.58 13.42
CA LYS A 19 -6.88 -8.79 14.26
C LYS A 19 -5.51 -9.31 14.65
N GLN A 20 -4.52 -9.17 13.77
CA GLN A 20 -3.15 -9.60 14.01
C GLN A 20 -2.35 -8.64 14.90
N GLY A 21 -2.95 -7.53 15.32
CA GLY A 21 -2.29 -6.54 16.15
C GLY A 21 -1.24 -5.71 15.44
N LYS A 22 -1.34 -5.57 14.12
CA LYS A 22 -0.40 -4.76 13.34
C LYS A 22 -0.51 -3.27 13.69
N ASN A 23 0.61 -2.55 13.54
CA ASN A 23 0.64 -1.12 13.80
C ASN A 23 0.00 -0.34 12.64
N LEU A 24 -1.30 -0.08 12.78
CA LEU A 24 -2.06 0.63 11.75
C LEU A 24 -1.65 2.09 11.62
N ASP A 25 -1.09 2.69 12.66
CA ASP A 25 -0.63 4.09 12.60
C ASP A 25 0.48 4.25 11.58
N THR A 26 1.43 3.31 11.53
CA THR A 26 2.50 3.33 10.53
C THR A 26 1.92 3.23 9.12
N LEU A 27 0.95 2.33 8.91
CA LEU A 27 0.26 2.21 7.63
C LEU A 27 -0.40 3.53 7.23
N PHE A 28 -1.17 4.13 8.12
CA PHE A 28 -1.89 5.37 7.82
C PHE A 28 -0.95 6.53 7.55
N ASN A 29 0.19 6.59 8.23
CA ASN A 29 1.20 7.61 7.95
C ASN A 29 1.78 7.45 6.54
N VAL A 30 2.05 6.22 6.11
CA VAL A 30 2.53 5.94 4.75
C VAL A 30 1.47 6.37 3.73
N ILE A 31 0.20 6.01 3.96
CA ILE A 31 -0.89 6.38 3.05
C ILE A 31 -1.00 7.91 2.93
N LYS A 32 -0.84 8.65 4.03
CA LYS A 32 -0.88 10.12 3.99
C LYS A 32 0.23 10.70 3.12
N VAL A 33 1.44 10.16 3.19
CA VAL A 33 2.56 10.61 2.35
C VAL A 33 2.24 10.37 0.88
N LEU A 34 1.73 9.18 0.54
CA LEU A 34 1.35 8.84 -0.83
C LEU A 34 0.20 9.71 -1.32
N GLU A 35 -0.78 9.97 -0.47
CA GLU A 35 -1.94 10.80 -0.79
C GLU A 35 -1.53 12.22 -1.19
N LYS A 36 -0.49 12.75 -0.55
CA LYS A 36 0.04 14.08 -0.85
C LYS A 36 0.91 14.09 -2.10
N GLY A 37 1.18 12.94 -2.71
CA GLY A 37 2.07 12.83 -3.85
C GLY A 37 3.54 12.94 -3.49
N GLU A 38 3.88 12.80 -2.23
CA GLU A 38 5.26 12.90 -1.75
C GLU A 38 5.96 11.56 -1.86
N LYS A 39 7.30 11.61 -1.95
CA LYS A 39 8.13 10.42 -2.01
C LYS A 39 8.25 9.81 -0.61
N LEU A 40 8.12 8.47 -0.52
CA LEU A 40 8.34 7.74 0.73
C LEU A 40 9.83 7.73 1.08
N ASP A 41 10.12 7.69 2.38
CA ASP A 41 11.47 7.46 2.89
C ASP A 41 12.01 6.13 2.35
N ASP A 42 13.31 6.07 2.07
CA ASP A 42 13.96 4.87 1.51
C ASP A 42 13.78 3.62 2.39
N LYS A 43 13.57 3.80 3.68
CA LYS A 43 13.36 2.66 4.60
C LYS A 43 12.13 1.83 4.25
N TYR A 44 11.15 2.41 3.53
CA TYR A 44 9.94 1.70 3.11
C TYR A 44 10.14 0.90 1.82
N ARG A 45 11.30 1.00 1.18
CA ARG A 45 11.67 0.22 -0.01
C ARG A 45 10.61 0.25 -1.11
N ASP A 46 10.04 1.41 -1.37
CA ASP A 46 9.04 1.59 -2.40
C ASP A 46 9.62 1.30 -3.79
N HIS A 47 8.97 0.42 -4.55
CA HIS A 47 9.42 0.05 -5.89
C HIS A 47 8.26 -0.45 -6.74
N SER A 48 8.43 -0.38 -8.06
CA SER A 48 7.42 -0.89 -9.00
C SER A 48 7.47 -2.41 -9.07
N LEU A 49 6.30 -3.01 -9.33
CA LEU A 49 6.17 -4.45 -9.49
C LEU A 49 6.06 -4.82 -10.96
N SER A 50 6.34 -6.09 -11.27
CA SER A 50 6.24 -6.63 -12.62
C SER A 50 5.35 -7.87 -12.63
N GLY A 51 5.18 -8.48 -13.81
CA GLY A 51 4.37 -9.69 -13.95
C GLY A 51 2.91 -9.44 -13.64
N LYS A 52 2.33 -10.27 -12.78
CA LYS A 52 0.91 -10.22 -12.42
C LYS A 52 0.48 -8.86 -11.86
N TYR A 53 1.38 -8.17 -11.18
CA TYR A 53 1.10 -6.87 -10.56
C TYR A 53 1.68 -5.69 -11.36
N LYS A 54 1.98 -5.90 -12.63
CA LYS A 54 2.51 -4.83 -13.49
C LYS A 54 1.61 -3.60 -13.44
N GLY A 55 2.22 -2.44 -13.30
CA GLY A 55 1.49 -1.17 -13.18
C GLY A 55 1.23 -0.74 -11.74
N THR A 56 1.55 -1.60 -10.77
CA THR A 56 1.43 -1.26 -9.35
C THR A 56 2.80 -1.09 -8.71
N ARG A 57 2.80 -0.60 -7.49
CA ARG A 57 4.00 -0.43 -6.67
C ARG A 57 3.80 -1.13 -5.33
N GLU A 58 4.91 -1.43 -4.68
CA GLU A 58 4.92 -2.07 -3.37
C GLU A 58 5.79 -1.25 -2.43
N CYS A 59 5.36 -1.09 -1.18
CA CYS A 59 6.23 -0.57 -0.15
C CYS A 59 6.13 -1.44 1.11
N HIS A 60 7.21 -1.44 1.89
CA HIS A 60 7.29 -2.22 3.13
C HIS A 60 6.90 -1.33 4.30
N ILE A 61 5.71 -1.55 4.85
CA ILE A 61 5.26 -0.86 6.07
C ILE A 61 6.12 -1.34 7.25
N GLU A 62 6.35 -2.65 7.31
CA GLU A 62 7.32 -3.34 8.15
C GLU A 62 8.10 -4.29 7.22
N PRO A 63 9.24 -4.85 7.66
CA PRO A 63 10.06 -5.66 6.76
C PRO A 63 9.32 -6.76 6.00
N ASP A 64 8.30 -7.38 6.61
CA ASP A 64 7.51 -8.42 5.95
C ASP A 64 6.01 -8.08 5.88
N TRP A 65 5.66 -6.81 6.01
CA TRP A 65 4.27 -6.36 5.92
C TRP A 65 4.16 -5.29 4.85
N LEU A 66 3.52 -5.64 3.74
CA LEU A 66 3.61 -4.89 2.49
C LEU A 66 2.28 -4.25 2.11
N LEU A 67 2.38 -3.09 1.47
CA LEU A 67 1.24 -2.41 0.85
C LEU A 67 1.46 -2.41 -0.67
N VAL A 68 0.50 -2.92 -1.42
CA VAL A 68 0.48 -2.86 -2.89
C VAL A 68 -0.50 -1.78 -3.31
N TYR A 69 -0.03 -0.83 -4.12
CA TYR A 69 -0.84 0.32 -4.50
C TYR A 69 -0.53 0.78 -5.91
N GLU A 70 -1.37 1.66 -6.44
CA GLU A 70 -1.16 2.28 -7.74
C GLU A 70 -1.48 3.77 -7.66
N ILE A 71 -0.65 4.59 -8.30
CA ILE A 71 -0.92 6.03 -8.46
C ILE A 71 -1.33 6.26 -9.91
N ILE A 72 -2.53 6.80 -10.10
CA ILE A 72 -3.06 7.13 -11.43
C ILE A 72 -3.04 8.64 -11.55
N ASP A 73 -1.96 9.19 -12.12
CA ASP A 73 -1.69 10.63 -12.13
C ASP A 73 -2.70 11.45 -12.91
N ASN A 74 -3.16 10.95 -14.06
CA ASN A 74 -4.05 11.74 -14.92
C ASN A 74 -5.42 12.00 -14.33
N VAL A 75 -5.83 11.24 -13.30
CA VAL A 75 -7.09 11.45 -12.58
C VAL A 75 -6.88 11.69 -11.09
N LEU A 76 -5.63 11.79 -10.65
CA LEU A 76 -5.23 12.03 -9.26
C LEU A 76 -5.87 11.05 -8.29
N VAL A 77 -5.75 9.75 -8.59
CA VAL A 77 -6.29 8.66 -7.75
C VAL A 77 -5.16 7.81 -7.22
N LEU A 78 -5.21 7.50 -5.92
CA LEU A 78 -4.36 6.52 -5.26
C LEU A 78 -5.24 5.30 -4.94
N VAL A 79 -4.91 4.15 -5.53
CA VAL A 79 -5.66 2.91 -5.30
C VAL A 79 -4.86 2.01 -4.38
N LEU A 80 -5.46 1.60 -3.27
CA LEU A 80 -4.86 0.63 -2.34
C LEU A 80 -5.39 -0.76 -2.68
N TYR A 81 -4.53 -1.62 -3.24
CA TYR A 81 -4.92 -2.93 -3.77
C TYR A 81 -4.86 -4.04 -2.74
N ARG A 82 -3.74 -4.19 -2.04
CA ARG A 82 -3.50 -5.28 -1.12
C ARG A 82 -2.67 -4.82 0.06
N LEU A 83 -2.82 -5.52 1.17
CA LEU A 83 -2.03 -5.33 2.38
C LEU A 83 -1.83 -6.71 3.01
N GLY A 84 -0.58 -7.09 3.31
CA GLY A 84 -0.34 -8.38 3.92
C GLY A 84 1.13 -8.75 3.97
N LEU A 85 1.40 -9.94 4.49
CA LEU A 85 2.74 -10.50 4.49
C LEU A 85 3.12 -10.91 3.08
N HIS A 86 4.41 -10.95 2.79
CA HIS A 86 4.91 -11.35 1.47
C HIS A 86 4.35 -12.69 1.03
N SER A 87 4.31 -13.66 1.93
CA SER A 87 3.78 -14.99 1.66
C SER A 87 2.27 -15.00 1.37
N GLU A 88 1.54 -14.00 1.85
CA GLU A 88 0.09 -13.89 1.59
C GLU A 88 -0.21 -13.23 0.24
N LEU A 89 0.70 -12.38 -0.25
CA LEU A 89 0.48 -11.61 -1.47
C LEU A 89 1.11 -12.24 -2.71
N PHE A 90 2.18 -13.00 -2.52
CA PHE A 90 2.98 -13.58 -3.62
C PHE A 90 3.27 -15.10 -3.44
#